data_03564081cd6733afbefce65c49d5bfc7
#
_entry.id   03564081cd6733afbefce65c49d5bfc7
#
_cell.length_a   1.000
_cell.length_b   1.000
_cell.length_c   1.000
_cell.angle_alpha   90.00
_cell.angle_beta   90.00
_cell.angle_gamma   90.00
#
_symmetry.space_group_name_H-M   'P 1'
#
loop_
_entity.id
_entity.type
_entity.pdbx_description
1 polymer ?
#
loop_
_entity_poly.entity_id
_entity_poly.type
_entity_poly.pdbx_seq_one_letter_code
_entity_poly.pdbx_strand_id
1 'polypeptide(L)'
;MRLLEHLWVLAADLVRAAIARRPHQVFVPAPLASTRRDLHAGLVQPDRTTCGSACLVVARMLGDRDYARWLETGEVAGRTRDPRPRRRRFADEVLATHVRTNRWYGASGARQVAWPRALGTAPWALAHELTVTGGTSAPGTRHHVLVISPRRRGEAYDDVVGAVGRGHAVPLYVGNRTLPRHVVLVVGGDDAALTAYDPASGGPVTITRDAFDRGALRVAGWSEPWFAVVPVGRTAD
;
A
#
# COMPACT_ATOMS: atom_id res chain seq x y z
N MET A 1 -27.89 -0.47 -10.09
CA MET A 1 -26.46 -0.19 -10.25
C MET A 1 -26.10 1.26 -9.91
N ARG A 2 -26.78 2.27 -10.47
CA ARG A 2 -26.48 3.69 -10.21
C ARG A 2 -26.65 4.14 -8.74
N LEU A 3 -27.54 3.52 -7.97
CA LEU A 3 -27.79 3.89 -6.56
C LEU A 3 -26.60 3.57 -5.64
N LEU A 4 -25.97 2.41 -5.83
CA LEU A 4 -24.78 2.00 -5.08
C LEU A 4 -23.56 2.88 -5.39
N GLU A 5 -23.40 3.30 -6.65
CA GLU A 5 -22.35 4.25 -7.05
C GLU A 5 -22.53 5.61 -6.37
N HIS A 6 -23.78 6.10 -6.30
CA HIS A 6 -24.11 7.38 -5.62
C HIS A 6 -23.89 7.29 -4.10
N LEU A 7 -24.28 6.19 -3.47
CA LEU A 7 -24.05 5.97 -2.04
C LEU A 7 -22.57 5.89 -1.70
N TRP A 8 -21.76 5.24 -2.56
CA TRP A 8 -20.32 5.18 -2.41
C TRP A 8 -19.66 6.55 -2.58
N VAL A 9 -20.06 7.33 -3.57
CA VAL A 9 -19.55 8.70 -3.79
C VAL A 9 -19.87 9.57 -2.57
N LEU A 10 -21.10 9.51 -2.05
CA LEU A 10 -21.50 10.27 -0.85
C LEU A 10 -20.76 9.81 0.41
N ALA A 11 -20.60 8.51 0.61
CA ALA A 11 -19.83 7.97 1.74
C ALA A 11 -18.36 8.36 1.65
N ALA A 12 -17.75 8.27 0.48
CA ALA A 12 -16.37 8.68 0.24
C ALA A 12 -16.16 10.17 0.49
N ASP A 13 -17.09 11.02 0.02
CA ASP A 13 -17.01 12.47 0.21
C ASP A 13 -17.22 12.86 1.67
N LEU A 14 -18.11 12.17 2.40
CA LEU A 14 -18.33 12.38 3.85
C LEU A 14 -17.09 11.99 4.68
N VAL A 15 -16.49 10.84 4.37
CA VAL A 15 -15.26 10.39 5.04
C VAL A 15 -14.10 11.33 4.75
N ARG A 16 -13.95 11.79 3.49
CA ARG A 16 -12.94 12.80 3.13
C ARG A 16 -13.16 14.14 3.83
N ALA A 17 -14.41 14.63 3.87
CA ALA A 17 -14.75 15.88 4.57
C ALA A 17 -14.42 15.81 6.06
N ALA A 18 -14.59 14.65 6.69
CA ALA A 18 -14.21 14.42 8.07
C ALA A 18 -12.68 14.40 8.29
N ILE A 19 -11.92 13.91 7.29
CA ILE A 19 -10.45 13.83 7.32
C ILE A 19 -9.82 15.17 6.92
N ALA A 20 -10.38 15.88 5.93
CA ALA A 20 -9.86 17.15 5.40
C ALA A 20 -9.89 18.33 6.38
N ARG A 21 -10.57 18.20 7.52
CA ARG A 21 -10.56 19.21 8.60
C ARG A 21 -9.28 19.21 9.44
N ARG A 22 -8.27 18.42 9.10
CA ARG A 22 -6.97 18.41 9.78
C ARG A 22 -5.93 19.18 8.95
N PRO A 23 -5.16 20.10 9.53
CA PRO A 23 -4.19 20.91 8.79
C PRO A 23 -3.11 20.03 8.15
N HIS A 24 -2.83 20.26 6.87
CA HIS A 24 -1.72 19.67 6.15
C HIS A 24 -0.42 20.29 6.65
N GLN A 25 0.50 19.48 7.12
CA GLN A 25 1.85 19.92 7.42
C GLN A 25 2.86 19.24 6.50
N VAL A 26 3.75 20.08 5.97
CA VAL A 26 4.79 19.70 5.02
C VAL A 26 5.99 19.16 5.82
N PHE A 27 6.29 17.89 5.67
CA PHE A 27 7.54 17.27 6.10
C PHE A 27 8.35 16.90 4.85
N VAL A 28 9.61 17.32 4.76
CA VAL A 28 10.51 17.01 3.65
C VAL A 28 11.46 15.88 4.07
N PRO A 29 11.30 14.66 3.58
CA PRO A 29 12.27 13.60 3.74
C PRO A 29 13.09 13.36 2.48
N ALA A 30 14.20 12.62 2.64
CA ALA A 30 15.04 12.22 1.54
C ALA A 30 14.33 11.27 0.57
N PRO A 31 14.55 11.40 -0.76
CA PRO A 31 13.96 10.48 -1.74
C PRO A 31 14.42 9.05 -1.49
N LEU A 32 13.53 8.07 -1.73
CA LEU A 32 13.89 6.65 -1.75
C LEU A 32 15.07 6.45 -2.69
N ALA A 33 16.22 6.02 -2.15
CA ALA A 33 17.42 5.82 -2.95
C ALA A 33 17.12 4.87 -4.12
N SER A 34 17.55 5.25 -5.33
CA SER A 34 17.29 4.52 -6.58
C SER A 34 17.68 3.05 -6.54
N THR A 35 18.70 2.70 -5.76
CA THR A 35 19.21 1.34 -5.53
C THR A 35 18.24 0.41 -4.79
N ARG A 36 17.15 0.91 -4.17
CA ARG A 36 16.16 0.08 -3.49
C ARG A 36 14.95 -0.31 -4.34
N ARG A 37 14.79 0.30 -5.53
CA ARG A 37 13.61 0.06 -6.38
C ARG A 37 13.56 -1.36 -6.95
N ASP A 38 14.69 -2.03 -7.08
CA ASP A 38 14.80 -3.37 -7.71
C ASP A 38 14.70 -4.53 -6.71
N LEU A 39 14.70 -4.26 -5.40
CA LEU A 39 14.68 -5.30 -4.35
C LEU A 39 13.45 -6.21 -4.44
N HIS A 40 12.35 -5.74 -5.01
CA HIS A 40 11.10 -6.49 -5.13
C HIS A 40 10.97 -7.27 -6.45
N ALA A 41 11.93 -7.14 -7.39
CA ALA A 41 11.85 -7.79 -8.69
C ALA A 41 11.69 -9.32 -8.58
N GLY A 42 10.66 -9.86 -9.23
CA GLY A 42 10.35 -11.29 -9.25
C GLY A 42 9.72 -11.84 -7.96
N LEU A 43 9.31 -10.99 -7.02
CA LEU A 43 8.53 -11.38 -5.83
C LEU A 43 7.04 -11.41 -6.17
N VAL A 44 6.51 -12.59 -6.46
CA VAL A 44 5.11 -12.79 -6.84
C VAL A 44 4.32 -13.25 -5.62
N GLN A 45 3.12 -12.70 -5.44
CA GLN A 45 2.20 -13.13 -4.37
C GLN A 45 1.90 -14.63 -4.45
N PRO A 46 1.80 -15.36 -3.32
CA PRO A 46 1.60 -16.81 -3.33
C PRO A 46 0.20 -17.24 -3.78
N ASP A 47 -0.82 -16.39 -3.64
CA ASP A 47 -2.19 -16.66 -4.04
C ASP A 47 -2.96 -15.40 -4.43
N ARG A 48 -4.23 -15.56 -4.87
CA ARG A 48 -5.06 -14.47 -5.40
C ARG A 48 -5.57 -13.47 -4.34
N THR A 49 -5.39 -13.74 -3.05
CA THR A 49 -5.94 -12.94 -1.94
C THR A 49 -4.87 -12.19 -1.17
N THR A 50 -3.59 -12.43 -1.44
CA THR A 50 -2.46 -11.95 -0.65
C THR A 50 -1.77 -10.70 -1.21
N CYS A 51 -2.35 -10.02 -2.23
CA CYS A 51 -1.74 -8.83 -2.84
C CYS A 51 -1.40 -7.73 -1.82
N GLY A 52 -2.32 -7.37 -0.92
CA GLY A 52 -2.08 -6.37 0.11
C GLY A 52 -0.99 -6.80 1.10
N SER A 53 -0.97 -8.07 1.48
CA SER A 53 0.08 -8.62 2.36
C SER A 53 1.45 -8.65 1.68
N ALA A 54 1.50 -8.94 0.38
CA ALA A 54 2.74 -8.86 -0.41
C ALA A 54 3.26 -7.42 -0.49
N CYS A 55 2.37 -6.43 -0.68
CA CYS A 55 2.73 -5.02 -0.61
C CYS A 55 3.33 -4.63 0.76
N LEU A 56 2.78 -5.14 1.87
CA LEU A 56 3.31 -4.91 3.21
C LEU A 56 4.72 -5.47 3.41
N VAL A 57 4.94 -6.71 2.94
CA VAL A 57 6.27 -7.35 3.01
C VAL A 57 7.29 -6.54 2.20
N VAL A 58 6.94 -6.12 0.97
CA VAL A 58 7.82 -5.30 0.13
C VAL A 58 8.04 -3.91 0.76
N ALA A 59 7.01 -3.26 1.28
CA ALA A 59 7.15 -1.97 1.98
C ALA A 59 8.13 -2.07 3.16
N ARG A 60 8.07 -3.17 3.94
CA ARG A 60 9.02 -3.44 5.01
C ARG A 60 10.44 -3.67 4.49
N MET A 61 10.62 -4.42 3.40
CA MET A 61 11.94 -4.59 2.78
C MET A 61 12.56 -3.26 2.35
N LEU A 62 11.74 -2.35 1.82
CA LEU A 62 12.21 -1.01 1.42
C LEU A 62 12.63 -0.15 2.62
N GLY A 63 12.02 -0.32 3.78
CA GLY A 63 12.27 0.44 5.01
C GLY A 63 13.32 -0.18 5.96
N ASP A 64 13.42 -1.50 6.00
CA ASP A 64 14.23 -2.28 6.94
C ASP A 64 15.32 -3.09 6.20
N ARG A 65 16.56 -2.64 6.31
CA ARG A 65 17.71 -3.24 5.59
C ARG A 65 18.01 -4.67 6.07
N ASP A 66 17.86 -4.94 7.34
CA ASP A 66 18.18 -6.26 7.90
C ASP A 66 17.10 -7.27 7.53
N TYR A 67 15.85 -6.84 7.52
CA TYR A 67 14.74 -7.63 7.01
C TYR A 67 14.90 -7.92 5.50
N ALA A 68 15.26 -6.91 4.69
CA ALA A 68 15.52 -7.10 3.28
C ALA A 68 16.66 -8.08 3.03
N ARG A 69 17.79 -7.95 3.77
CA ARG A 69 18.93 -8.87 3.68
C ARG A 69 18.52 -10.30 4.01
N TRP A 70 17.81 -10.49 5.14
CA TRP A 70 17.30 -11.82 5.47
C TRP A 70 16.43 -12.38 4.36
N LEU A 71 15.49 -11.61 3.84
CA LEU A 71 14.57 -12.08 2.82
C LEU A 71 15.31 -12.43 1.51
N GLU A 72 16.32 -11.66 1.12
CA GLU A 72 17.11 -11.88 -0.09
C GLU A 72 18.10 -13.03 0.06
N THR A 73 18.86 -13.09 1.15
CA THR A 73 20.00 -14.00 1.29
C THR A 73 19.77 -15.11 2.32
N GLY A 74 18.79 -14.96 3.20
CA GLY A 74 18.57 -15.83 4.36
C GLY A 74 19.46 -15.48 5.55
N GLU A 75 20.32 -14.46 5.45
CA GLU A 75 21.24 -14.08 6.51
C GLU A 75 20.53 -13.31 7.63
N VAL A 76 20.79 -13.71 8.86
CA VAL A 76 20.33 -13.03 10.08
C VAL A 76 21.53 -12.78 10.96
N ALA A 77 21.75 -11.53 11.38
CA ALA A 77 22.86 -11.19 12.26
C ALA A 77 22.85 -12.06 13.54
N GLY A 78 23.98 -12.70 13.83
CA GLY A 78 24.15 -13.54 15.04
C GLY A 78 23.34 -14.84 15.07
N ARG A 79 22.77 -15.29 13.94
CA ARG A 79 21.99 -16.53 13.85
C ARG A 79 22.41 -17.39 12.68
N THR A 80 22.04 -18.67 12.71
CA THR A 80 22.20 -19.58 11.57
C THR A 80 21.39 -19.05 10.38
N ARG A 81 22.01 -19.11 9.21
CA ARG A 81 21.37 -18.71 7.94
C ARG A 81 20.10 -19.53 7.68
N ASP A 82 19.03 -18.87 7.26
CA ASP A 82 17.81 -19.52 6.82
C ASP A 82 18.04 -20.19 5.45
N PRO A 83 17.98 -21.54 5.34
CA PRO A 83 18.29 -22.24 4.11
C PRO A 83 17.21 -22.16 3.03
N ARG A 84 16.01 -21.68 3.37
CA ARG A 84 14.90 -21.61 2.43
C ARG A 84 15.24 -20.69 1.24
N PRO A 85 14.80 -21.00 0.01
CA PRO A 85 14.97 -20.10 -1.13
C PRO A 85 14.24 -18.76 -0.90
N ARG A 86 14.72 -17.67 -1.51
CA ARG A 86 14.12 -16.32 -1.46
C ARG A 86 12.62 -16.32 -1.67
N ARG A 87 12.13 -16.99 -2.72
CA ARG A 87 10.70 -17.06 -3.03
C ARG A 87 9.91 -17.73 -1.91
N ARG A 88 10.46 -18.73 -1.25
CA ARG A 88 9.80 -19.42 -0.15
C ARG A 88 9.74 -18.54 1.10
N ARG A 89 10.86 -17.88 1.46
CA ARG A 89 10.85 -16.91 2.56
C ARG A 89 9.80 -15.81 2.33
N PHE A 90 9.75 -15.24 1.11
CA PHE A 90 8.75 -14.26 0.74
C PHE A 90 7.32 -14.79 0.88
N ALA A 91 7.02 -15.96 0.32
CA ALA A 91 5.69 -16.55 0.38
C ALA A 91 5.24 -16.81 1.83
N ASP A 92 6.13 -17.36 2.67
CA ASP A 92 5.85 -17.62 4.08
C ASP A 92 5.57 -16.33 4.85
N GLU A 93 6.34 -15.24 4.62
CA GLU A 93 6.11 -13.93 5.22
C GLU A 93 4.80 -13.29 4.75
N VAL A 94 4.49 -13.39 3.47
CA VAL A 94 3.22 -12.90 2.92
C VAL A 94 2.03 -13.62 3.55
N LEU A 95 2.08 -14.94 3.66
CA LEU A 95 1.02 -15.73 4.30
C LEU A 95 0.90 -15.42 5.79
N ALA A 96 2.00 -15.29 6.52
CA ALA A 96 2.01 -14.90 7.92
C ALA A 96 1.42 -13.49 8.11
N THR A 97 1.77 -12.54 7.25
CA THR A 97 1.22 -11.18 7.23
C THR A 97 -0.28 -11.21 6.92
N HIS A 98 -0.72 -12.03 5.95
CA HIS A 98 -2.14 -12.19 5.64
C HIS A 98 -2.95 -12.70 6.82
N VAL A 99 -2.41 -13.66 7.58
CA VAL A 99 -3.05 -14.15 8.83
C VAL A 99 -3.15 -13.02 9.85
N ARG A 100 -2.11 -12.21 10.05
CA ARG A 100 -2.11 -11.10 11.02
C ARG A 100 -3.14 -10.03 10.66
N THR A 101 -3.18 -9.63 9.40
CA THR A 101 -4.07 -8.55 8.91
C THR A 101 -5.54 -8.94 8.85
N ASN A 102 -5.87 -10.24 8.90
CA ASN A 102 -7.25 -10.75 8.90
C ASN A 102 -7.77 -11.14 10.29
N ARG A 103 -7.07 -10.78 11.36
CA ARG A 103 -7.54 -10.99 12.75
C ARG A 103 -8.53 -9.90 13.16
N TRP A 104 -9.34 -10.19 14.22
CA TRP A 104 -10.26 -9.22 14.83
C TRP A 104 -9.54 -8.03 15.50
N TYR A 105 -8.26 -8.19 15.78
CA TYR A 105 -7.39 -7.16 16.35
C TYR A 105 -6.23 -6.92 15.42
N GLY A 106 -6.03 -5.67 15.02
CA GLY A 106 -4.89 -5.25 14.21
C GLY A 106 -3.56 -5.35 14.95
N ALA A 107 -2.47 -5.11 14.24
CA ALA A 107 -1.11 -5.15 14.79
C ALA A 107 -0.93 -4.18 15.99
N SER A 108 -1.70 -3.09 16.04
CA SER A 108 -1.73 -2.12 17.14
C SER A 108 -2.59 -2.54 18.33
N GLY A 109 -3.21 -3.72 18.31
CA GLY A 109 -4.19 -4.16 19.30
C GLY A 109 -5.58 -3.53 19.16
N ALA A 110 -5.78 -2.62 18.21
CA ALA A 110 -7.08 -2.02 17.96
C ALA A 110 -8.04 -3.02 17.29
N ARG A 111 -9.31 -2.97 17.68
CA ARG A 111 -10.37 -3.74 16.99
C ARG A 111 -10.48 -3.29 15.55
N GLN A 112 -10.65 -4.24 14.64
CA GLN A 112 -10.87 -3.94 13.23
C GLN A 112 -12.13 -4.64 12.72
N VAL A 113 -12.81 -3.97 11.79
CA VAL A 113 -14.01 -4.50 11.14
C VAL A 113 -13.64 -5.70 10.29
N ALA A 114 -14.46 -6.75 10.33
CA ALA A 114 -14.27 -7.92 9.49
C ALA A 114 -14.31 -7.54 8.00
N TRP A 115 -13.42 -8.14 7.25
CA TRP A 115 -13.30 -7.96 5.79
C TRP A 115 -13.39 -9.30 5.10
N PRO A 116 -14.14 -9.43 4.00
CA PRO A 116 -14.23 -10.69 3.27
C PRO A 116 -12.86 -11.12 2.75
N ARG A 117 -12.39 -12.29 3.16
CA ARG A 117 -11.07 -12.84 2.73
C ARG A 117 -10.91 -12.89 1.23
N ALA A 118 -12.00 -13.12 0.48
CA ALA A 118 -12.01 -13.10 -0.98
C ALA A 118 -11.62 -11.75 -1.60
N LEU A 119 -11.68 -10.65 -0.82
CA LEU A 119 -11.24 -9.31 -1.22
C LEU A 119 -9.82 -8.98 -0.72
N GLY A 120 -9.10 -9.96 -0.17
CA GLY A 120 -7.72 -9.80 0.30
C GLY A 120 -7.60 -9.10 1.65
N THR A 121 -6.62 -8.21 1.79
CA THR A 121 -6.34 -7.46 3.01
C THR A 121 -7.17 -6.18 3.07
N ALA A 122 -7.84 -5.94 4.21
CA ALA A 122 -8.61 -4.73 4.43
C ALA A 122 -7.72 -3.47 4.41
N PRO A 123 -8.19 -2.32 3.85
CA PRO A 123 -7.40 -1.09 3.81
C PRO A 123 -6.98 -0.59 5.20
N TRP A 124 -7.87 -0.67 6.19
CA TRP A 124 -7.57 -0.29 7.59
C TRP A 124 -6.58 -1.24 8.26
N ALA A 125 -6.65 -2.56 7.98
CA ALA A 125 -5.69 -3.52 8.51
C ALA A 125 -4.29 -3.27 7.94
N LEU A 126 -4.20 -2.87 6.67
CA LEU A 126 -2.98 -2.48 6.00
C LEU A 126 -2.41 -1.19 6.62
N ALA A 127 -3.26 -0.19 6.90
CA ALA A 127 -2.86 1.03 7.60
C ALA A 127 -2.34 0.76 9.02
N HIS A 128 -2.99 -0.16 9.77
CA HIS A 128 -2.53 -0.56 11.10
C HIS A 128 -1.17 -1.27 11.07
N GLU A 129 -0.98 -2.21 10.13
CA GLU A 129 0.29 -2.93 9.97
C GLU A 129 1.43 -1.97 9.60
N LEU A 130 1.20 -1.04 8.65
CA LEU A 130 2.18 -0.01 8.30
C LEU A 130 2.49 0.93 9.48
N THR A 131 1.52 1.29 10.29
CA THR A 131 1.74 2.12 11.48
C THR A 131 2.68 1.44 12.47
N VAL A 132 2.56 0.12 12.65
CA VAL A 132 3.40 -0.65 13.59
C VAL A 132 4.76 -0.97 12.99
N THR A 133 4.81 -1.42 11.72
CA THR A 133 6.06 -1.84 11.09
C THR A 133 6.86 -0.68 10.48
N GLY A 134 6.24 0.47 10.30
CA GLY A 134 6.81 1.63 9.63
C GLY A 134 6.84 1.52 8.11
N GLY A 135 6.95 0.34 7.53
CA GLY A 135 7.18 0.19 6.09
C GLY A 135 8.42 1.00 5.68
N THR A 136 8.23 1.98 4.77
CA THR A 136 9.27 2.96 4.40
C THR A 136 9.28 4.20 5.31
N SER A 137 8.30 4.32 6.19
CA SER A 137 8.18 5.41 7.17
C SER A 137 8.96 5.06 8.44
N ALA A 138 9.19 6.07 9.30
CA ALA A 138 9.70 5.80 10.64
C ALA A 138 8.68 4.93 11.43
N PRO A 139 9.13 3.98 12.26
CA PRO A 139 8.25 3.22 13.14
C PRO A 139 7.35 4.14 13.96
N GLY A 140 6.06 3.81 14.09
CA GLY A 140 5.07 4.62 14.78
C GLY A 140 4.47 5.76 13.93
N THR A 141 4.91 5.96 12.68
CA THR A 141 4.24 6.86 11.75
C THR A 141 2.81 6.36 11.52
N ARG A 142 1.83 7.20 11.87
CA ARG A 142 0.41 6.84 11.69
C ARG A 142 0.07 6.82 10.20
N HIS A 143 -0.68 5.80 9.79
CA HIS A 143 -1.22 5.70 8.43
C HIS A 143 -2.76 5.73 8.48
N HIS A 144 -3.37 6.25 7.43
CA HIS A 144 -4.82 6.27 7.27
C HIS A 144 -5.22 5.85 5.85
N VAL A 145 -6.47 5.47 5.72
CA VAL A 145 -7.08 5.13 4.42
C VAL A 145 -7.60 6.40 3.78
N LEU A 146 -7.06 6.73 2.62
CA LEU A 146 -7.57 7.77 1.72
C LEU A 146 -8.59 7.12 0.78
N VAL A 147 -9.86 7.51 0.86
CA VAL A 147 -10.91 7.06 -0.05
C VAL A 147 -10.85 7.90 -1.33
N ILE A 148 -10.75 7.24 -2.49
CA ILE A 148 -10.62 7.92 -3.79
C ILE A 148 -12.00 8.05 -4.42
N SER A 149 -12.57 9.26 -4.32
CA SER A 149 -13.82 9.59 -4.99
C SER A 149 -13.60 9.79 -6.50
N PRO A 150 -14.49 9.29 -7.38
CA PRO A 150 -14.41 9.54 -8.82
C PRO A 150 -14.32 11.01 -9.22
N ARG A 151 -14.91 11.91 -8.40
CA ARG A 151 -14.87 13.36 -8.65
C ARG A 151 -13.60 14.05 -8.20
N ARG A 152 -12.81 13.41 -7.35
CA ARG A 152 -11.63 13.98 -6.70
C ARG A 152 -10.38 13.09 -6.88
N ARG A 153 -10.31 12.37 -8.01
CA ARG A 153 -9.16 11.50 -8.32
C ARG A 153 -7.86 12.29 -8.43
N GLY A 154 -7.90 13.49 -9.05
CA GLY A 154 -6.73 14.34 -9.16
C GLY A 154 -6.13 14.72 -7.82
N GLU A 155 -6.96 15.14 -6.84
CA GLU A 155 -6.49 15.43 -5.48
C GLU A 155 -5.89 14.19 -4.80
N ALA A 156 -6.52 13.03 -4.99
CA ALA A 156 -5.98 11.78 -4.45
C ALA A 156 -4.66 11.38 -5.11
N TYR A 157 -4.50 11.66 -6.40
CA TYR A 157 -3.22 11.49 -7.09
C TYR A 157 -2.14 12.37 -6.47
N ASP A 158 -2.45 13.67 -6.25
CA ASP A 158 -1.51 14.63 -5.63
C ASP A 158 -1.11 14.21 -4.22
N ASP A 159 -2.05 13.69 -3.42
CA ASP A 159 -1.78 13.13 -2.09
C ASP A 159 -0.80 11.94 -2.16
N VAL A 160 -0.94 11.06 -3.16
CA VAL A 160 -0.04 9.93 -3.40
C VAL A 160 1.32 10.40 -3.85
N VAL A 161 1.40 11.33 -4.83
CA VAL A 161 2.66 11.94 -5.29
C VAL A 161 3.39 12.61 -4.12
N GLY A 162 2.67 13.39 -3.33
CA GLY A 162 3.24 14.03 -2.14
C GLY A 162 3.78 13.02 -1.12
N ALA A 163 3.12 11.89 -0.91
CA ALA A 163 3.61 10.83 -0.02
C ALA A 163 4.86 10.14 -0.56
N VAL A 164 4.88 9.74 -1.84
CA VAL A 164 6.05 9.07 -2.44
C VAL A 164 7.23 10.02 -2.63
N GLY A 165 6.98 11.29 -2.92
CA GLY A 165 8.00 12.33 -2.95
C GLY A 165 8.69 12.54 -1.59
N ARG A 166 7.97 12.25 -0.50
CA ARG A 166 8.51 12.19 0.86
C ARG A 166 9.13 10.83 1.23
N GLY A 167 9.34 9.94 0.30
CA GLY A 167 9.97 8.63 0.53
C GLY A 167 9.06 7.57 1.13
N HIS A 168 7.73 7.77 1.14
CA HIS A 168 6.78 6.78 1.65
C HIS A 168 6.25 5.92 0.52
N ALA A 169 6.34 4.59 0.63
CA ALA A 169 5.65 3.69 -0.27
C ALA A 169 4.16 3.65 0.08
N VAL A 170 3.30 3.75 -0.95
CA VAL A 170 1.86 3.91 -0.79
C VAL A 170 1.13 2.72 -1.39
N PRO A 171 0.47 1.86 -0.58
CA PRO A 171 -0.46 0.86 -1.11
C PRO A 171 -1.66 1.53 -1.77
N LEU A 172 -1.91 1.16 -3.03
CA LEU A 172 -3.02 1.63 -3.84
C LEU A 172 -3.94 0.46 -4.19
N TYR A 173 -5.18 0.55 -3.75
CA TYR A 173 -6.25 -0.41 -4.09
C TYR A 173 -6.85 -0.06 -5.44
N VAL A 174 -6.88 -1.03 -6.33
CA VAL A 174 -7.46 -0.92 -7.66
C VAL A 174 -8.53 -1.99 -7.87
N GLY A 175 -9.48 -1.74 -8.76
CA GLY A 175 -10.56 -2.68 -9.02
C GLY A 175 -11.38 -2.32 -10.24
N ASN A 176 -12.61 -2.81 -10.28
CA ASN A 176 -13.62 -2.38 -11.25
C ASN A 176 -14.52 -1.30 -10.62
N ARG A 177 -15.57 -0.87 -11.32
CA ARG A 177 -16.51 0.17 -10.83
C ARG A 177 -17.32 -0.24 -9.60
N THR A 178 -17.33 -1.53 -9.23
CA THR A 178 -18.18 -2.04 -8.16
C THR A 178 -17.42 -2.47 -6.93
N LEU A 179 -16.18 -2.95 -7.07
CA LEU A 179 -15.40 -3.51 -5.97
C LEU A 179 -13.88 -3.32 -6.17
N PRO A 180 -13.11 -3.06 -5.09
CA PRO A 180 -11.67 -3.20 -5.10
C PRO A 180 -11.30 -4.69 -5.28
N ARG A 181 -10.26 -4.98 -6.05
CA ARG A 181 -9.89 -6.35 -6.41
C ARG A 181 -8.42 -6.65 -6.26
N HIS A 182 -7.57 -5.63 -6.26
CA HIS A 182 -6.13 -5.79 -6.24
C HIS A 182 -5.47 -4.65 -5.48
N VAL A 183 -4.25 -4.88 -5.01
CA VAL A 183 -3.42 -3.87 -4.35
C VAL A 183 -2.06 -3.86 -5.00
N VAL A 184 -1.59 -2.69 -5.36
CA VAL A 184 -0.21 -2.44 -5.80
C VAL A 184 0.50 -1.51 -4.83
N LEU A 185 1.82 -1.52 -4.79
CA LEU A 185 2.60 -0.64 -3.93
C LEU A 185 3.26 0.45 -4.77
N VAL A 186 2.78 1.68 -4.68
CA VAL A 186 3.43 2.83 -5.32
C VAL A 186 4.73 3.12 -4.57
N VAL A 187 5.84 3.13 -5.30
CA VAL A 187 7.20 3.27 -4.76
C VAL A 187 7.94 4.50 -5.29
N GLY A 188 7.34 5.22 -6.21
CA GLY A 188 7.89 6.44 -6.79
C GLY A 188 6.93 7.05 -7.80
N GLY A 189 7.31 8.19 -8.34
CA GLY A 189 6.54 8.90 -9.37
C GLY A 189 6.60 10.40 -9.19
N ASP A 190 5.92 11.07 -10.10
CA ASP A 190 5.81 12.52 -10.19
C ASP A 190 4.40 12.91 -10.66
N ASP A 191 4.24 14.17 -11.09
CA ASP A 191 2.97 14.69 -11.58
C ASP A 191 2.48 14.03 -12.87
N ALA A 192 3.34 13.34 -13.63
CA ALA A 192 3.00 12.70 -14.89
C ALA A 192 2.64 11.22 -14.71
N ALA A 193 3.41 10.49 -13.89
CA ALA A 193 3.20 9.06 -13.70
C ALA A 193 3.73 8.56 -12.36
N LEU A 194 3.04 7.54 -11.81
CA LEU A 194 3.47 6.76 -10.66
C LEU A 194 4.12 5.46 -11.12
N THR A 195 5.14 5.03 -10.38
CA THR A 195 5.73 3.69 -10.52
C THR A 195 5.31 2.85 -9.33
N ALA A 196 4.73 1.69 -9.60
CA ALA A 196 4.29 0.78 -8.55
C ALA A 196 4.83 -0.64 -8.77
N TYR A 197 5.03 -1.37 -7.68
CA TYR A 197 5.22 -2.82 -7.68
C TYR A 197 3.86 -3.50 -7.77
N ASP A 198 3.70 -4.41 -8.72
CA ASP A 198 2.52 -5.26 -8.85
C ASP A 198 2.81 -6.67 -8.31
N PRO A 199 2.18 -7.08 -7.19
CA PRO A 199 2.38 -8.41 -6.63
C PRO A 199 1.93 -9.56 -7.54
N ALA A 200 1.01 -9.32 -8.48
CA ALA A 200 0.53 -10.37 -9.38
C ALA A 200 1.59 -10.77 -10.40
N SER A 201 2.38 -9.81 -10.89
CA SER A 201 3.47 -10.05 -11.83
C SER A 201 4.85 -10.13 -11.16
N GLY A 202 4.99 -9.58 -9.96
CA GLY A 202 6.29 -9.39 -9.29
C GLY A 202 7.17 -8.36 -9.99
N GLY A 203 6.59 -7.47 -10.78
CA GLY A 203 7.28 -6.47 -11.58
C GLY A 203 6.75 -5.06 -11.37
N PRO A 204 7.37 -4.07 -12.03
CA PRO A 204 6.90 -2.70 -12.01
C PRO A 204 5.69 -2.51 -12.94
N VAL A 205 4.82 -1.59 -12.55
CA VAL A 205 3.73 -1.08 -13.39
C VAL A 205 3.73 0.45 -13.33
N THR A 206 3.48 1.09 -14.47
CA THR A 206 3.34 2.54 -14.58
C THR A 206 1.87 2.93 -14.59
N ILE A 207 1.51 3.93 -13.80
CA ILE A 207 0.17 4.49 -13.70
C ILE A 207 0.27 5.97 -14.07
N THR A 208 -0.17 6.33 -15.29
CA THR A 208 -0.18 7.73 -15.71
C THR A 208 -1.25 8.53 -14.98
N ARG A 209 -0.99 9.80 -14.73
CA ARG A 209 -1.96 10.73 -14.13
C ARG A 209 -3.28 10.72 -14.89
N ASP A 210 -3.22 10.85 -16.21
CA ASP A 210 -4.39 10.83 -17.07
C ASP A 210 -5.24 9.55 -16.92
N ALA A 211 -4.63 8.37 -16.82
CA ALA A 211 -5.34 7.13 -16.58
C ALA A 211 -5.95 7.07 -15.16
N PHE A 212 -5.27 7.62 -14.17
CA PHE A 212 -5.76 7.69 -12.80
C PHE A 212 -6.98 8.63 -12.69
N ASP A 213 -6.88 9.83 -13.26
CA ASP A 213 -7.94 10.84 -13.22
C ASP A 213 -9.21 10.36 -13.93
N ARG A 214 -9.08 9.64 -15.05
CA ARG A 214 -10.24 9.08 -15.79
C ARG A 214 -10.78 7.78 -15.21
N GLY A 215 -10.10 7.11 -14.28
CA GLY A 215 -10.46 5.76 -13.85
C GLY A 215 -10.30 4.75 -14.99
N ALA A 216 -9.20 4.87 -15.73
CA ALA A 216 -8.85 4.04 -16.87
C ALA A 216 -7.48 3.38 -16.70
N LEU A 217 -7.17 2.95 -15.47
CA LEU A 217 -5.93 2.25 -15.13
C LEU A 217 -5.79 0.97 -15.97
N ARG A 218 -4.54 0.53 -16.15
CA ARG A 218 -4.20 -0.76 -16.77
C ARG A 218 -3.30 -1.55 -15.81
N VAL A 219 -3.84 -1.89 -14.63
CA VAL A 219 -3.10 -2.53 -13.55
C VAL A 219 -3.72 -3.89 -13.28
N ALA A 220 -3.04 -4.98 -13.63
CA ALA A 220 -3.54 -6.34 -13.46
C ALA A 220 -4.97 -6.56 -14.02
N GLY A 221 -5.36 -5.84 -15.08
CA GLY A 221 -6.70 -5.88 -15.68
C GLY A 221 -7.75 -4.98 -14.99
N TRP A 222 -7.37 -4.18 -13.99
CA TRP A 222 -8.27 -3.29 -13.26
C TRP A 222 -8.10 -1.84 -13.69
N SER A 223 -9.22 -1.07 -13.65
CA SER A 223 -9.29 0.29 -14.19
C SER A 223 -9.52 1.37 -13.13
N GLU A 224 -10.11 1.04 -11.98
CA GLU A 224 -10.55 2.04 -11.01
C GLU A 224 -9.64 2.12 -9.79
N PRO A 225 -9.12 3.29 -9.41
CA PRO A 225 -8.48 3.52 -8.11
C PRO A 225 -9.56 3.67 -7.03
N TRP A 226 -9.41 2.95 -5.89
CA TRP A 226 -10.40 2.90 -4.82
C TRP A 226 -9.92 3.53 -3.50
N PHE A 227 -8.76 3.10 -3.05
CA PHE A 227 -8.18 3.55 -1.78
C PHE A 227 -6.68 3.70 -1.93
N ALA A 228 -6.10 4.65 -1.22
CA ALA A 228 -4.67 4.70 -0.96
C ALA A 228 -4.44 4.65 0.56
N VAL A 229 -3.35 4.04 1.00
CA VAL A 229 -2.95 4.07 2.41
C VAL A 229 -1.74 4.98 2.53
N VAL A 230 -1.96 6.16 3.11
CA VAL A 230 -0.96 7.22 3.18
C VAL A 230 -0.58 7.54 4.62
N PRO A 231 0.66 8.01 4.87
CA PRO A 231 1.06 8.45 6.20
C PRO A 231 0.32 9.73 6.58
N VAL A 232 -0.07 9.85 7.84
CA VAL A 232 -0.53 11.12 8.41
C VAL A 232 0.69 12.00 8.60
N GLY A 233 0.70 13.20 8.01
CA GLY A 233 1.76 14.17 8.24
C GLY A 233 1.92 14.41 9.75
N ARG A 234 3.15 14.34 10.26
CA ARG A 234 3.43 14.83 11.63
C ARG A 234 3.25 16.32 11.61
N THR A 235 2.40 16.84 12.52
CA THR A 235 2.50 18.23 12.92
C THR A 235 3.90 18.40 13.53
N ALA A 236 4.73 19.29 12.97
CA ALA A 236 5.87 19.79 13.72
C ALA A 236 5.29 20.58 14.88
N ASP A 237 5.51 20.12 16.10
CA ASP A 237 5.34 20.91 17.32
C ASP A 237 6.45 21.95 17.41
#